data_b1b76915391216417cb2e2f45fd37026
#
_entry.id   b1b76915391216417cb2e2f45fd37026
#
_cell.length_a   1.000
_cell.length_b   1.000
_cell.length_c   1.000
_cell.angle_alpha   90.00
_cell.angle_beta   90.00
_cell.angle_gamma   90.00
#
_symmetry.space_group_name_H-M   'P 1'
#
loop_
_entity.id
_entity.type
_entity.pdbx_description
1 polymer ?
#
loop_
_entity_poly.entity_id
_entity_poly.type
_entity_poly.pdbx_seq_one_letter_code
_entity_poly.pdbx_strand_id
1 'polypeptide(L)'
;MLKQFLIKLLNLPTTLRVKLYPRINRMILKAHGVVFGRNLQIPGKVSWLLGGARISIGDNYYFSSGEAVNPMTSNLQGAIYVEPGAEFIIGNNVGMSSTRIWVHDSVVVGDNVKIGACVLITDTDAHPMDYMARRISNKGTKSAPIVIEDDVWVGAHSIILKGVTIGARSIIGAGSVVTKSIPADCVAAGNPCKVIKLLK
;
A
#
# COMPACT_ATOMS: atom_id res chain seq x y z
N MET A 1 26.23 6.56 30.24
CA MET A 1 25.60 5.30 30.67
C MET A 1 24.11 5.48 31.00
N LEU A 2 23.75 6.32 31.98
CA LEU A 2 22.34 6.53 32.41
C LEU A 2 21.42 6.99 31.26
N LYS A 3 21.84 7.97 30.45
CA LYS A 3 21.06 8.45 29.29
C LYS A 3 20.75 7.35 28.28
N GLN A 4 21.71 6.50 27.95
CA GLN A 4 21.51 5.36 27.05
C GLN A 4 20.62 4.28 27.66
N PHE A 5 20.72 4.06 28.98
CA PHE A 5 19.85 3.15 29.70
C PHE A 5 18.38 3.64 29.68
N LEU A 6 18.16 4.94 29.97
CA LEU A 6 16.82 5.54 29.91
C LEU A 6 16.22 5.51 28.51
N ILE A 7 16.99 5.79 27.47
CA ILE A 7 16.54 5.68 26.07
C ILE A 7 16.15 4.23 25.75
N LYS A 8 16.93 3.24 26.19
CA LYS A 8 16.57 1.82 26.00
C LYS A 8 15.29 1.45 26.76
N LEU A 9 15.12 1.95 27.97
CA LEU A 9 13.94 1.69 28.79
C LEU A 9 12.67 2.32 28.18
N LEU A 10 12.75 3.56 27.73
CA LEU A 10 11.65 4.28 27.08
C LEU A 10 11.23 3.64 25.74
N ASN A 11 12.19 3.04 25.03
CA ASN A 11 11.93 2.36 23.76
C ASN A 11 11.65 0.85 23.89
N LEU A 12 11.70 0.30 25.11
CA LEU A 12 11.50 -1.14 25.33
C LEU A 12 10.17 -1.66 24.75
N PRO A 13 9.01 -1.02 24.96
CA PRO A 13 7.75 -1.45 24.34
C PRO A 13 7.79 -1.40 22.80
N THR A 14 8.41 -0.38 22.23
CA THR A 14 8.57 -0.16 20.79
C THR A 14 9.48 -1.22 20.16
N THR A 15 10.64 -1.47 20.77
CA THR A 15 11.57 -2.50 20.29
C THR A 15 10.98 -3.91 20.39
N LEU A 16 10.21 -4.19 21.42
CA LEU A 16 9.52 -5.47 21.57
C LEU A 16 8.42 -5.62 20.49
N ARG A 17 7.62 -4.59 20.26
CA ARG A 17 6.60 -4.57 19.22
C ARG A 17 7.19 -4.81 17.84
N VAL A 18 8.26 -4.09 17.47
CA VAL A 18 8.94 -4.26 16.18
C VAL A 18 9.41 -5.71 15.98
N LYS A 19 9.85 -6.41 17.04
CA LYS A 19 10.26 -7.82 16.99
C LYS A 19 9.08 -8.80 16.90
N LEU A 20 7.93 -8.47 17.48
CA LEU A 20 6.77 -9.36 17.52
C LEU A 20 5.90 -9.25 16.26
N TYR A 21 5.69 -8.05 15.73
CA TYR A 21 4.78 -7.85 14.60
C TYR A 21 5.12 -8.64 13.35
N PRO A 22 6.37 -8.87 12.94
CA PRO A 22 6.66 -9.72 11.80
C PRO A 22 6.10 -11.14 11.94
N ARG A 23 6.13 -11.70 13.15
CA ARG A 23 5.56 -13.03 13.43
C ARG A 23 4.03 -12.98 13.44
N ILE A 24 3.44 -11.98 14.10
CA ILE A 24 1.98 -11.79 14.18
C ILE A 24 1.40 -11.59 12.77
N ASN A 25 1.96 -10.67 11.97
CA ASN A 25 1.50 -10.41 10.62
C ASN A 25 1.59 -11.67 9.75
N ARG A 26 2.69 -12.43 9.83
CA ARG A 26 2.83 -13.70 9.11
C ARG A 26 1.77 -14.73 9.52
N MET A 27 1.44 -14.82 10.80
CA MET A 27 0.39 -15.72 11.29
C MET A 27 -0.99 -15.30 10.77
N ILE A 28 -1.31 -14.01 10.80
CA ILE A 28 -2.56 -13.47 10.26
C ILE A 28 -2.69 -13.80 8.76
N LEU A 29 -1.66 -13.52 7.97
CA LEU A 29 -1.66 -13.82 6.53
C LEU A 29 -1.87 -15.31 6.25
N LYS A 30 -1.17 -16.20 6.99
CA LYS A 30 -1.37 -17.65 6.87
C LYS A 30 -2.78 -18.07 7.23
N ALA A 31 -3.35 -17.53 8.31
CA ALA A 31 -4.71 -17.85 8.75
C ALA A 31 -5.78 -17.47 7.73
N HIS A 32 -5.50 -16.43 6.92
CA HIS A 32 -6.36 -16.00 5.82
C HIS A 32 -6.03 -16.67 4.47
N GLY A 33 -5.14 -17.68 4.44
CA GLY A 33 -4.79 -18.41 3.22
C GLY A 33 -3.98 -17.61 2.20
N VAL A 34 -3.35 -16.51 2.63
CA VAL A 34 -2.49 -15.71 1.74
C VAL A 34 -1.25 -16.51 1.33
N VAL A 35 -1.01 -16.60 0.03
CA VAL A 35 0.22 -17.18 -0.52
C VAL A 35 1.31 -16.11 -0.52
N PHE A 36 2.48 -16.42 0.05
CA PHE A 36 3.61 -15.50 0.03
C PHE A 36 4.95 -16.21 -0.12
N GLY A 37 5.88 -15.52 -0.77
CA GLY A 37 7.22 -16.00 -1.07
C GLY A 37 8.19 -15.93 0.13
N ARG A 38 9.48 -16.06 -0.19
CA ARG A 38 10.57 -16.01 0.78
C ARG A 38 10.82 -14.58 1.27
N ASN A 39 11.41 -14.46 2.46
CA ASN A 39 11.88 -13.19 3.03
C ASN A 39 10.76 -12.13 3.18
N LEU A 40 9.58 -12.56 3.66
CA LEU A 40 8.47 -11.67 4.04
C LEU A 40 8.81 -10.93 5.33
N GLN A 41 8.89 -9.61 5.29
CA GLN A 41 9.21 -8.74 6.43
C GLN A 41 8.14 -7.66 6.60
N ILE A 42 7.37 -7.73 7.68
CA ILE A 42 6.30 -6.75 7.97
C ILE A 42 6.48 -6.25 9.41
N PRO A 43 7.47 -5.36 9.66
CA PRO A 43 7.64 -4.73 10.96
C PRO A 43 6.55 -3.69 11.23
N GLY A 44 6.06 -3.66 12.47
CA GLY A 44 4.99 -2.78 12.90
C GLY A 44 3.59 -3.36 12.73
N LYS A 45 2.62 -2.68 13.31
CA LYS A 45 1.22 -3.09 13.28
C LYS A 45 0.59 -2.73 11.94
N VAL A 46 -0.02 -3.70 11.28
CA VAL A 46 -0.84 -3.50 10.08
C VAL A 46 -2.27 -3.91 10.39
N SER A 47 -3.24 -3.13 9.93
CA SER A 47 -4.65 -3.50 9.98
C SER A 47 -4.98 -4.36 8.76
N TRP A 48 -5.36 -5.61 9.00
CA TRP A 48 -5.72 -6.57 7.97
C TRP A 48 -7.22 -6.83 7.98
N LEU A 49 -7.91 -6.58 6.87
CA LEU A 49 -9.30 -6.97 6.62
C LEU A 49 -9.31 -7.75 5.30
N LEU A 50 -9.22 -9.07 5.40
CA LEU A 50 -9.02 -9.96 4.25
C LEU A 50 -10.24 -10.88 4.12
N GLY A 51 -11.18 -10.51 3.25
CA GLY A 51 -12.51 -11.11 3.16
C GLY A 51 -12.61 -12.34 2.27
N GLY A 52 -11.69 -13.33 2.37
CA GLY A 52 -11.76 -14.51 1.46
C GLY A 52 -11.39 -14.16 0.01
N ALA A 53 -10.50 -13.22 -0.16
CA ALA A 53 -9.99 -12.72 -1.42
C ALA A 53 -8.81 -13.55 -1.93
N ARG A 54 -8.48 -13.43 -3.21
CA ARG A 54 -7.26 -13.97 -3.80
C ARG A 54 -6.09 -13.03 -3.54
N ILE A 55 -5.19 -13.43 -2.62
CA ILE A 55 -4.04 -12.59 -2.25
C ILE A 55 -2.76 -13.37 -2.44
N SER A 56 -1.81 -12.80 -3.18
CA SER A 56 -0.46 -13.35 -3.34
C SER A 56 0.60 -12.26 -3.17
N ILE A 57 1.70 -12.61 -2.52
CA ILE A 57 2.84 -11.73 -2.25
C ILE A 57 4.12 -12.47 -2.68
N GLY A 58 4.92 -11.85 -3.53
CA GLY A 58 6.17 -12.40 -4.02
C GLY A 58 7.30 -12.46 -2.98
N ASP A 59 8.50 -12.76 -3.46
CA ASP A 59 9.72 -12.82 -2.66
C ASP A 59 10.21 -11.42 -2.24
N ASN A 60 10.90 -11.33 -1.10
CA ASN A 60 11.55 -10.12 -0.60
C ASN A 60 10.58 -8.93 -0.38
N TYR A 61 9.38 -9.21 0.10
CA TYR A 61 8.42 -8.16 0.44
C TYR A 61 8.77 -7.50 1.77
N TYR A 62 8.82 -6.16 1.77
CA TYR A 62 9.03 -5.34 2.96
C TYR A 62 7.90 -4.33 3.15
N PHE A 63 7.19 -4.39 4.27
CA PHE A 63 6.15 -3.43 4.62
C PHE A 63 6.35 -2.88 6.04
N SER A 64 6.94 -1.70 6.14
CA SER A 64 7.05 -0.98 7.41
C SER A 64 5.72 -0.33 7.78
N SER A 65 5.34 -0.34 9.06
CA SER A 65 4.09 0.23 9.50
C SER A 65 4.23 0.96 10.85
N GLY A 66 3.80 2.23 10.85
CA GLY A 66 3.78 3.10 12.01
C GLY A 66 5.11 3.78 12.32
N GLU A 67 5.06 4.81 13.15
CA GLU A 67 6.20 5.68 13.49
C GLU A 67 7.35 4.95 14.18
N ALA A 68 7.06 3.85 14.89
CA ALA A 68 8.06 3.03 15.55
C ALA A 68 9.07 2.38 14.58
N VAL A 69 8.69 2.24 13.32
CA VAL A 69 9.51 1.66 12.24
C VAL A 69 9.96 2.72 11.26
N ASN A 70 9.07 3.66 10.93
CA ASN A 70 9.37 4.79 10.06
C ASN A 70 8.77 6.08 10.65
N PRO A 71 9.57 6.97 11.24
CA PRO A 71 9.09 8.20 11.88
C PRO A 71 8.41 9.16 10.91
N MET A 72 8.66 9.05 9.60
CA MET A 72 7.99 9.87 8.56
C MET A 72 6.50 9.56 8.39
N THR A 73 6.01 8.49 9.02
CA THR A 73 4.60 8.09 8.93
C THR A 73 3.73 8.70 10.02
N SER A 74 4.33 9.45 10.97
CA SER A 74 3.64 9.92 12.17
C SER A 74 2.87 8.75 12.83
N ASN A 75 1.69 8.95 13.34
CA ASN A 75 0.86 7.88 13.93
C ASN A 75 0.11 7.02 12.90
N LEU A 76 0.35 7.21 11.60
CA LEU A 76 -0.34 6.45 10.56
C LEU A 76 0.19 5.03 10.45
N GLN A 77 -0.71 4.06 10.58
CA GLN A 77 -0.43 2.65 10.39
C GLN A 77 -0.81 2.23 8.96
N GLY A 78 -0.13 1.21 8.44
CA GLY A 78 -0.54 0.54 7.23
C GLY A 78 -1.87 -0.18 7.44
N ALA A 79 -2.70 -0.19 6.41
CA ALA A 79 -3.96 -0.92 6.40
C ALA A 79 -4.18 -1.54 5.02
N ILE A 80 -4.56 -2.80 5.00
CA ILE A 80 -4.90 -3.50 3.76
C ILE A 80 -6.28 -4.11 3.97
N TYR A 81 -7.23 -3.59 3.19
CA TYR A 81 -8.59 -4.09 3.10
C TYR A 81 -8.81 -4.67 1.71
N VAL A 82 -9.08 -5.97 1.64
CA VAL A 82 -9.40 -6.68 0.39
C VAL A 82 -10.77 -7.32 0.57
N GLU A 83 -11.72 -6.90 -0.26
CA GLU A 83 -13.09 -7.37 -0.17
C GLU A 83 -13.25 -8.81 -0.66
N PRO A 84 -14.33 -9.50 -0.26
CA PRO A 84 -14.60 -10.85 -0.73
C PRO A 84 -14.65 -10.93 -2.25
N GLY A 85 -13.91 -11.89 -2.83
CA GLY A 85 -13.83 -12.10 -4.28
C GLY A 85 -12.88 -11.17 -5.03
N ALA A 86 -12.31 -10.14 -4.38
CA ALA A 86 -11.32 -9.27 -4.97
C ALA A 86 -9.94 -9.92 -5.08
N GLU A 87 -9.08 -9.34 -5.93
CA GLU A 87 -7.73 -9.83 -6.18
C GLU A 87 -6.68 -8.80 -5.76
N PHE A 88 -5.70 -9.23 -4.94
CA PHE A 88 -4.55 -8.41 -4.56
C PHE A 88 -3.25 -9.16 -4.80
N ILE A 89 -2.47 -8.72 -5.78
CA ILE A 89 -1.22 -9.35 -6.18
C ILE A 89 -0.07 -8.39 -5.97
N ILE A 90 0.98 -8.86 -5.31
CA ILE A 90 2.24 -8.13 -5.12
C ILE A 90 3.37 -9.00 -5.68
N GLY A 91 4.17 -8.42 -6.56
CA GLY A 91 5.36 -9.03 -7.14
C GLY A 91 6.53 -9.16 -6.16
N ASN A 92 7.70 -9.39 -6.71
CA ASN A 92 8.95 -9.58 -5.97
C ASN A 92 9.65 -8.24 -5.66
N ASN A 93 10.45 -8.21 -4.58
CA ASN A 93 11.28 -7.05 -4.20
C ASN A 93 10.49 -5.75 -3.96
N VAL A 94 9.24 -5.87 -3.55
CA VAL A 94 8.35 -4.72 -3.30
C VAL A 94 8.56 -4.17 -1.89
N GLY A 95 8.67 -2.84 -1.79
CA GLY A 95 8.78 -2.12 -0.53
C GLY A 95 7.67 -1.10 -0.33
N MET A 96 7.00 -1.13 0.83
CA MET A 96 5.93 -0.20 1.19
C MET A 96 6.14 0.37 2.59
N SER A 97 5.56 1.56 2.86
CA SER A 97 5.63 2.18 4.18
C SER A 97 4.28 2.79 4.57
N SER A 98 3.66 2.26 5.62
CA SER A 98 2.35 2.72 6.13
C SER A 98 1.32 3.00 5.02
N THR A 99 1.39 2.24 3.93
CA THR A 99 0.48 2.33 2.78
C THR A 99 -0.90 1.86 3.20
N ARG A 100 -1.93 2.54 2.74
CA ARG A 100 -3.32 2.13 2.92
C ARG A 100 -3.89 1.70 1.58
N ILE A 101 -4.39 0.48 1.53
CA ILE A 101 -4.88 -0.15 0.30
C ILE A 101 -6.29 -0.66 0.55
N TRP A 102 -7.22 -0.24 -0.30
CA TRP A 102 -8.57 -0.79 -0.34
C TRP A 102 -8.80 -1.38 -1.72
N VAL A 103 -9.02 -2.69 -1.76
CA VAL A 103 -9.24 -3.47 -2.97
C VAL A 103 -10.67 -3.98 -2.98
N HIS A 104 -11.46 -3.52 -3.92
CA HIS A 104 -12.84 -3.94 -4.17
C HIS A 104 -12.94 -4.86 -5.39
N ASP A 105 -12.07 -4.68 -6.38
CA ASP A 105 -12.01 -5.44 -7.63
C ASP A 105 -10.61 -6.08 -7.79
N SER A 106 -9.62 -5.30 -8.21
CA SER A 106 -8.26 -5.81 -8.39
C SER A 106 -7.19 -4.72 -8.23
N VAL A 107 -6.14 -5.03 -7.48
CA VAL A 107 -4.90 -4.25 -7.42
C VAL A 107 -3.72 -5.17 -7.66
N VAL A 108 -2.95 -4.86 -8.70
CA VAL A 108 -1.73 -5.60 -9.08
C VAL A 108 -0.53 -4.68 -8.96
N VAL A 109 0.48 -5.13 -8.22
CA VAL A 109 1.78 -4.45 -8.07
C VAL A 109 2.86 -5.37 -8.61
N GLY A 110 3.62 -4.90 -9.59
CA GLY A 110 4.71 -5.63 -10.24
C GLY A 110 5.96 -5.79 -9.38
N ASP A 111 7.04 -6.18 -10.02
CA ASP A 111 8.33 -6.43 -9.39
C ASP A 111 9.12 -5.13 -9.13
N ASN A 112 9.98 -5.13 -8.10
CA ASN A 112 10.91 -4.04 -7.76
C ASN A 112 10.23 -2.70 -7.42
N VAL A 113 8.94 -2.67 -7.14
CA VAL A 113 8.15 -1.46 -6.86
C VAL A 113 8.48 -0.90 -5.49
N LYS A 114 8.60 0.44 -5.40
CA LYS A 114 8.77 1.17 -4.14
C LYS A 114 7.59 2.12 -3.92
N ILE A 115 6.86 1.92 -2.83
CA ILE A 115 5.73 2.77 -2.44
C ILE A 115 6.09 3.53 -1.17
N GLY A 116 6.15 4.83 -1.30
CA GLY A 116 6.50 5.77 -0.25
C GLY A 116 5.53 5.78 0.92
N ALA A 117 5.89 6.53 1.95
CA ALA A 117 5.11 6.60 3.18
C ALA A 117 3.69 7.14 2.95
N CYS A 118 2.70 6.51 3.59
CA CYS A 118 1.33 7.00 3.66
C CYS A 118 0.61 7.14 2.30
N VAL A 119 1.03 6.39 1.29
CA VAL A 119 0.31 6.32 0.01
C VAL A 119 -1.05 5.66 0.24
N LEU A 120 -2.09 6.20 -0.42
CA LEU A 120 -3.42 5.61 -0.49
C LEU A 120 -3.64 5.00 -1.89
N ILE A 121 -4.07 3.75 -1.94
CA ILE A 121 -4.44 3.05 -3.17
C ILE A 121 -5.87 2.55 -2.99
N THR A 122 -6.79 2.95 -3.90
CA THR A 122 -8.17 2.48 -3.86
C THR A 122 -8.73 2.33 -5.27
N ASP A 123 -9.22 1.14 -5.56
CA ASP A 123 -9.80 0.78 -6.86
C ASP A 123 -11.31 1.00 -6.91
N THR A 124 -11.88 1.69 -5.93
CA THR A 124 -13.32 1.93 -5.81
C THR A 124 -13.63 3.39 -5.48
N ASP A 125 -14.83 3.86 -5.91
CA ASP A 125 -15.39 5.15 -5.49
C ASP A 125 -15.94 5.11 -4.06
N ALA A 126 -16.01 3.96 -3.42
CA ALA A 126 -16.62 3.72 -2.11
C ALA A 126 -18.13 4.00 -2.05
N HIS A 127 -18.65 4.89 -2.88
CA HIS A 127 -20.06 5.28 -2.92
C HIS A 127 -20.55 5.53 -4.37
N PRO A 128 -21.85 5.36 -4.65
CA PRO A 128 -22.44 5.70 -5.94
C PRO A 128 -22.27 7.19 -6.27
N MET A 129 -21.98 7.51 -7.53
CA MET A 129 -21.92 8.90 -8.02
C MET A 129 -23.26 9.59 -7.95
N ASP A 130 -24.36 8.88 -8.19
CA ASP A 130 -25.72 9.40 -8.05
C ASP A 130 -26.05 9.67 -6.59
N TYR A 131 -26.46 10.90 -6.28
CA TYR A 131 -26.69 11.33 -4.90
C TYR A 131 -27.92 10.70 -4.27
N MET A 132 -28.96 10.35 -5.04
CA MET A 132 -30.15 9.68 -4.53
C MET A 132 -29.82 8.22 -4.18
N ALA A 133 -29.10 7.51 -5.05
CA ALA A 133 -28.62 6.15 -4.75
C ALA A 133 -27.74 6.15 -3.49
N ARG A 134 -26.82 7.10 -3.37
CA ARG A 134 -25.89 7.25 -2.22
C ARG A 134 -26.59 7.48 -0.88
N ARG A 135 -27.80 8.07 -0.86
CA ARG A 135 -28.60 8.22 0.37
C ARG A 135 -29.18 6.91 0.87
N ILE A 136 -29.35 5.92 -0.01
CA ILE A 136 -30.05 4.68 0.29
C ILE A 136 -29.07 3.55 0.57
N SER A 137 -28.02 3.40 -0.26
CA SER A 137 -27.06 2.28 -0.16
C SER A 137 -25.80 2.56 -0.97
N ASN A 138 -24.85 1.62 -0.88
CA ASN A 138 -23.65 1.61 -1.73
C ASN A 138 -23.85 0.82 -3.03
N LYS A 139 -25.08 0.37 -3.36
CA LYS A 139 -25.36 -0.34 -4.59
C LYS A 139 -25.10 0.56 -5.79
N GLY A 140 -24.35 0.06 -6.79
CA GLY A 140 -23.96 0.84 -7.97
C GLY A 140 -22.68 1.66 -7.81
N THR A 141 -21.94 1.47 -6.70
CA THR A 141 -20.55 1.93 -6.58
C THR A 141 -19.72 1.36 -7.72
N LYS A 142 -18.88 2.20 -8.32
CA LYS A 142 -18.00 1.77 -9.41
C LYS A 142 -16.61 1.45 -8.87
N SER A 143 -16.06 0.35 -9.36
CA SER A 143 -14.66 -0.03 -9.20
C SER A 143 -14.00 -0.23 -10.56
N ALA A 144 -12.70 -0.17 -10.61
CA ALA A 144 -11.90 -0.51 -11.78
C ALA A 144 -10.48 -0.87 -11.36
N PRO A 145 -9.86 -1.90 -11.96
CA PRO A 145 -8.55 -2.40 -11.57
C PRO A 145 -7.47 -1.33 -11.55
N ILE A 146 -6.51 -1.48 -10.63
CA ILE A 146 -5.28 -0.68 -10.58
C ILE A 146 -4.11 -1.60 -10.89
N VAL A 147 -3.21 -1.14 -11.79
CA VAL A 147 -1.95 -1.82 -12.10
C VAL A 147 -0.78 -0.86 -11.85
N ILE A 148 0.16 -1.29 -11.04
CA ILE A 148 1.45 -0.63 -10.86
C ILE A 148 2.49 -1.58 -11.44
N GLU A 149 3.06 -1.22 -12.60
CA GLU A 149 4.01 -2.08 -13.31
C GLU A 149 5.38 -2.11 -12.63
N ASP A 150 6.32 -2.87 -13.22
CA ASP A 150 7.64 -3.12 -12.65
C ASP A 150 8.48 -1.83 -12.53
N ASP A 151 9.37 -1.81 -11.52
CA ASP A 151 10.33 -0.73 -11.28
C ASP A 151 9.70 0.65 -11.03
N VAL A 152 8.41 0.71 -10.69
CA VAL A 152 7.73 1.98 -10.37
C VAL A 152 8.13 2.47 -8.98
N TRP A 153 8.34 3.78 -8.87
CA TRP A 153 8.46 4.46 -7.58
C TRP A 153 7.31 5.44 -7.35
N VAL A 154 6.51 5.19 -6.32
CA VAL A 154 5.44 6.10 -5.88
C VAL A 154 5.93 6.90 -4.67
N GLY A 155 5.97 8.22 -4.82
CA GLY A 155 6.33 9.16 -3.77
C GLY A 155 5.33 9.16 -2.60
N ALA A 156 5.81 9.54 -1.41
CA ALA A 156 5.02 9.58 -0.20
C ALA A 156 3.74 10.44 -0.32
N HIS A 157 2.69 10.07 0.43
CA HIS A 157 1.41 10.79 0.48
C HIS A 157 0.68 10.90 -0.87
N SER A 158 1.04 10.10 -1.88
CA SER A 158 0.31 10.05 -3.14
C SER A 158 -0.99 9.27 -2.98
N ILE A 159 -1.96 9.55 -3.86
CA ILE A 159 -3.25 8.88 -3.94
C ILE A 159 -3.38 8.26 -5.33
N ILE A 160 -3.59 6.94 -5.40
CA ILE A 160 -3.81 6.21 -6.65
C ILE A 160 -5.27 5.78 -6.69
N LEU A 161 -5.99 6.25 -7.70
CA LEU A 161 -7.43 6.00 -7.84
C LEU A 161 -7.71 4.89 -8.85
N LYS A 162 -8.92 4.39 -8.80
CA LYS A 162 -9.42 3.28 -9.64
C LYS A 162 -9.17 3.47 -11.14
N GLY A 163 -8.95 2.38 -11.84
CA GLY A 163 -8.78 2.33 -13.29
C GLY A 163 -7.44 2.86 -13.81
N VAL A 164 -6.46 3.05 -12.91
CA VAL A 164 -5.14 3.59 -13.26
C VAL A 164 -4.14 2.47 -13.51
N THR A 165 -3.40 2.57 -14.60
CA THR A 165 -2.15 1.85 -14.83
C THR A 165 -0.98 2.83 -14.71
N ILE A 166 -0.01 2.54 -13.85
CA ILE A 166 1.26 3.26 -13.78
C ILE A 166 2.29 2.42 -14.50
N GLY A 167 2.73 2.91 -15.67
CA GLY A 167 3.66 2.21 -16.56
C GLY A 167 5.05 2.03 -15.94
N ALA A 168 5.72 0.97 -16.35
CA ALA A 168 6.99 0.51 -15.80
C ALA A 168 8.06 1.61 -15.75
N ARG A 169 8.94 1.55 -14.75
CA ARG A 169 10.08 2.48 -14.54
C ARG A 169 9.68 3.94 -14.34
N SER A 170 8.38 4.22 -14.11
CA SER A 170 7.90 5.58 -13.88
C SER A 170 8.00 5.98 -12.41
N ILE A 171 8.10 7.28 -12.18
CA ILE A 171 8.18 7.88 -10.86
C ILE A 171 6.96 8.80 -10.66
N ILE A 172 6.21 8.56 -9.58
CA ILE A 172 5.14 9.46 -9.14
C ILE A 172 5.68 10.35 -8.03
N GLY A 173 5.68 11.66 -8.24
CA GLY A 173 6.11 12.64 -7.25
C GLY A 173 5.24 12.61 -5.98
N ALA A 174 5.84 12.90 -4.83
CA ALA A 174 5.12 12.89 -3.55
C ALA A 174 3.91 13.84 -3.54
N GLY A 175 2.83 13.45 -2.83
CA GLY A 175 1.60 14.25 -2.74
C GLY A 175 0.75 14.29 -4.01
N SER A 176 1.03 13.45 -4.99
CA SER A 176 0.29 13.42 -6.25
C SER A 176 -1.05 12.70 -6.14
N VAL A 177 -2.04 13.11 -6.94
CA VAL A 177 -3.32 12.40 -7.08
C VAL A 177 -3.43 11.86 -8.49
N VAL A 178 -3.21 10.54 -8.63
CA VAL A 178 -3.22 9.85 -9.93
C VAL A 178 -4.63 9.42 -10.25
N THR A 179 -5.25 10.12 -11.21
CA THR A 179 -6.63 9.93 -11.65
C THR A 179 -6.73 9.34 -13.05
N LYS A 180 -5.59 9.24 -13.77
CA LYS A 180 -5.47 8.69 -15.12
C LYS A 180 -4.18 7.90 -15.21
N SER A 181 -4.14 6.92 -16.12
CA SER A 181 -2.95 6.12 -16.36
C SER A 181 -1.74 6.98 -16.75
N ILE A 182 -0.57 6.56 -16.28
CA ILE A 182 0.72 7.21 -16.51
C ILE A 182 1.54 6.28 -17.41
N PRO A 183 2.13 6.78 -18.51
CA PRO A 183 2.95 5.96 -19.39
C PRO A 183 4.24 5.48 -18.69
N ALA A 184 4.88 4.48 -19.25
CA ALA A 184 6.19 4.03 -18.77
C ALA A 184 7.27 5.10 -18.97
N ASP A 185 8.40 4.94 -18.29
CA ASP A 185 9.62 5.74 -18.46
C ASP A 185 9.42 7.24 -18.29
N CYS A 186 8.67 7.66 -17.29
CA CYS A 186 8.44 9.08 -17.04
C CYS A 186 8.43 9.44 -15.55
N VAL A 187 8.53 10.73 -15.28
CA VAL A 187 8.20 11.33 -13.99
C VAL A 187 6.89 12.07 -14.15
N ALA A 188 5.93 11.75 -13.26
CA ALA A 188 4.63 12.41 -13.21
C ALA A 188 4.38 12.95 -11.81
N ALA A 189 3.73 14.11 -11.70
CA ALA A 189 3.42 14.68 -10.39
C ALA A 189 2.21 15.63 -10.44
N GLY A 190 1.70 15.99 -9.27
CA GLY A 190 0.68 17.00 -9.06
C GLY A 190 -0.72 16.46 -8.76
N ASN A 191 -1.68 17.38 -8.64
CA ASN A 191 -3.10 17.09 -8.46
C ASN A 191 -3.95 17.92 -9.45
N PRO A 192 -4.54 17.30 -10.49
CA PRO A 192 -4.34 15.91 -10.90
C PRO A 192 -2.91 15.65 -11.40
N CYS A 193 -2.44 14.42 -11.22
CA CYS A 193 -1.10 14.00 -11.64
C CYS A 193 -0.96 14.04 -13.17
N LYS A 194 0.15 14.64 -13.64
CA LYS A 194 0.49 14.74 -15.07
C LYS A 194 1.96 14.43 -15.28
N VAL A 195 2.29 13.89 -16.46
CA VAL A 195 3.69 13.72 -16.88
C VAL A 195 4.39 15.07 -16.93
N ILE A 196 5.52 15.19 -16.24
CA ILE A 196 6.36 16.39 -16.21
C ILE A 196 7.70 16.20 -16.90
N LYS A 197 8.16 14.93 -17.06
CA LYS A 197 9.43 14.61 -17.69
C LYS A 197 9.44 13.18 -18.20
N LEU A 198 9.99 12.93 -19.36
CA LEU A 198 10.35 11.58 -19.81
C LEU A 198 11.73 11.19 -19.26
N LEU A 199 11.87 9.96 -18.83
CA LEU A 199 13.16 9.36 -18.46
C LEU A 199 13.80 8.81 -19.75
N LYS A 200 15.08 9.04 -19.90
CA LYS A 200 15.84 8.53 -21.06
C LYS A 200 16.31 7.11 -20.78
#